data_07dc301cde5d4086558eb82abe42d211
#
_entry.id   07dc301cde5d4086558eb82abe42d211
#
_cell.length_a   1.000
_cell.length_b   1.000
_cell.length_c   1.000
_cell.angle_alpha   90.00
_cell.angle_beta   90.00
_cell.angle_gamma   90.00
#
_symmetry.space_group_name_H-M   'P 1'
#
loop_
_entity.id
_entity.type
_entity.pdbx_description
1 polymer ?
#
loop_
_entity_poly.entity_id
_entity_poly.type
_entity_poly.pdbx_seq_one_letter_code
_entity_poly.pdbx_strand_id
1 'polypeptide(L)'
;MQKSRHSAGFLFYGCRQACTKGWGFPVSGAAPVMTIQSSPKLRYRSVPVTPFQQNCSIVWCDATRQAAVIDPGGDLPRIEATARELGVELRQIWLTHAHIDHAGGTAELSARLGLPILGPHPADQFWIDGIADQGRMFGFPQVAGFTPTRWLHDGDTVQVGECTLTVRHCPGHTPGHVVFHSPEARRAFVGDVLFAGSIGRTDFPGGNHAELIASIRERLWPMGDDTVFIPGHGPESTFGEERRHNPFVRDGA
;
A
#
# COMPACT_ATOMS: atom_id res chain seq x y z
N MET A 1 -71.36 -25.34 2.22
CA MET A 1 -72.26 -24.65 3.18
C MET A 1 -71.82 -23.21 3.17
N GLN A 2 -72.48 -22.37 2.40
CA GLN A 2 -73.56 -21.44 2.70
C GLN A 2 -73.06 -20.22 3.49
N LYS A 3 -73.01 -19.13 2.74
CA LYS A 3 -73.87 -17.90 2.71
C LYS A 3 -73.57 -16.98 3.86
N SER A 4 -73.58 -15.67 3.78
CA SER A 4 -74.28 -14.68 2.91
C SER A 4 -73.68 -13.28 3.19
N ARG A 5 -73.43 -12.43 2.23
CA ARG A 5 -74.07 -11.19 1.82
C ARG A 5 -74.79 -10.37 2.92
N HIS A 6 -74.48 -9.06 3.02
CA HIS A 6 -75.48 -7.98 2.96
C HIS A 6 -74.85 -6.66 2.54
N SER A 7 -75.47 -6.04 1.57
CA SER A 7 -75.35 -4.66 1.04
C SER A 7 -76.27 -3.68 1.74
N ALA A 8 -75.92 -2.43 1.87
CA ALA A 8 -76.76 -1.26 1.84
C ALA A 8 -75.84 -0.04 1.77
N GLY A 9 -75.87 0.87 0.95
CA GLY A 9 -76.74 1.50 0.03
C GLY A 9 -77.42 2.80 0.63
N PHE A 10 -77.26 3.91 -0.09
CA PHE A 10 -77.96 5.24 0.06
C PHE A 10 -77.07 6.38 0.57
N LEU A 11 -77.06 7.62 0.10
CA LEU A 11 -77.73 8.39 -1.02
C LEU A 11 -77.03 9.76 -1.10
N PHE A 12 -77.01 10.34 -2.25
CA PHE A 12 -76.61 11.67 -2.64
C PHE A 12 -77.17 12.81 -1.79
N TYR A 13 -76.38 13.85 -1.56
CA TYR A 13 -76.86 15.24 -1.72
C TYR A 13 -75.64 16.11 -2.14
N GLY A 14 -75.86 16.82 -3.26
CA GLY A 14 -74.87 17.75 -3.81
C GLY A 14 -75.04 19.15 -3.19
N CYS A 15 -73.96 19.87 -3.19
CA CYS A 15 -74.06 21.34 -3.20
C CYS A 15 -72.86 21.88 -3.99
N ARG A 16 -73.16 22.60 -5.06
CA ARG A 16 -72.22 23.42 -5.83
C ARG A 16 -71.93 24.68 -5.05
N GLN A 17 -70.69 25.12 -4.96
CA GLN A 17 -70.27 26.46 -5.39
C GLN A 17 -68.76 26.68 -5.28
N ALA A 18 -68.28 27.41 -6.25
CA ALA A 18 -66.91 27.71 -6.58
C ALA A 18 -66.16 28.55 -5.51
N CYS A 19 -64.87 28.28 -5.37
CA CYS A 19 -63.89 29.33 -5.07
C CYS A 19 -62.54 28.94 -5.66
N THR A 20 -62.20 29.56 -6.76
CA THR A 20 -60.86 29.57 -7.39
C THR A 20 -59.93 30.41 -6.55
N LYS A 21 -58.98 29.80 -5.89
CA LYS A 21 -57.70 30.45 -5.52
C LYS A 21 -56.60 29.42 -5.76
N GLY A 22 -55.85 29.69 -6.83
CA GLY A 22 -54.65 28.91 -7.17
C GLY A 22 -53.57 29.04 -6.10
N TRP A 23 -53.27 27.94 -5.46
CA TRP A 23 -52.05 27.78 -4.71
C TRP A 23 -51.10 26.96 -5.60
N GLY A 24 -50.18 27.69 -6.27
CA GLY A 24 -49.06 27.07 -6.95
C GLY A 24 -48.17 26.46 -5.91
N PHE A 25 -48.14 25.13 -5.82
CA PHE A 25 -47.09 24.40 -5.10
C PHE A 25 -45.83 24.49 -5.92
N PRO A 26 -44.69 24.93 -5.33
CA PRO A 26 -43.42 24.86 -6.04
C PRO A 26 -43.12 23.38 -6.29
N VAL A 27 -42.97 22.98 -7.54
CA VAL A 27 -42.45 21.68 -7.93
C VAL A 27 -41.08 21.50 -7.28
N SER A 28 -41.05 20.55 -6.40
CA SER A 28 -39.87 20.06 -5.67
C SER A 28 -38.69 19.93 -6.62
N GLY A 29 -37.63 20.69 -6.31
CA GLY A 29 -36.31 20.44 -6.90
C GLY A 29 -35.93 19.00 -6.66
N ALA A 30 -35.48 18.31 -7.71
CA ALA A 30 -34.91 16.97 -7.61
C ALA A 30 -33.83 16.97 -6.54
N ALA A 31 -33.97 16.09 -5.55
CA ALA A 31 -32.95 15.89 -4.55
C ALA A 31 -31.59 15.58 -5.25
N PRO A 32 -30.49 16.14 -4.80
CA PRO A 32 -29.19 15.83 -5.41
C PRO A 32 -28.97 14.31 -5.32
N VAL A 33 -28.77 13.68 -6.46
CA VAL A 33 -28.33 12.29 -6.52
C VAL A 33 -26.96 12.25 -5.85
N MET A 34 -26.87 11.77 -4.62
CA MET A 34 -25.61 11.47 -3.97
C MET A 34 -24.94 10.34 -4.79
N THR A 35 -24.03 10.74 -5.65
CA THR A 35 -23.12 9.79 -6.28
C THR A 35 -22.25 9.22 -5.16
N ILE A 36 -22.47 7.97 -4.79
CA ILE A 36 -21.56 7.24 -3.90
C ILE A 36 -20.26 7.08 -4.69
N GLN A 37 -19.31 8.00 -4.50
CA GLN A 37 -17.95 7.79 -4.99
C GLN A 37 -17.40 6.64 -4.17
N SER A 38 -17.10 5.51 -4.84
CA SER A 38 -16.34 4.43 -4.21
C SER A 38 -14.98 4.99 -3.81
N SER A 39 -14.55 4.71 -2.58
CA SER A 39 -13.20 5.09 -2.12
C SER A 39 -12.15 4.63 -3.14
N PRO A 40 -11.14 5.44 -3.43
CA PRO A 40 -10.08 5.09 -4.36
C PRO A 40 -9.38 3.81 -3.89
N LYS A 41 -9.14 2.88 -4.82
CA LYS A 41 -8.53 1.59 -4.47
C LYS A 41 -7.04 1.60 -4.74
N LEU A 42 -6.26 1.21 -3.74
CA LEU A 42 -4.85 0.92 -3.92
C LEU A 42 -4.69 -0.38 -4.73
N ARG A 43 -3.88 -0.33 -5.77
CA ARG A 43 -3.49 -1.46 -6.59
C ARG A 43 -1.98 -1.62 -6.55
N TYR A 44 -1.47 -2.82 -6.85
CA TYR A 44 -0.05 -3.07 -6.95
C TYR A 44 0.27 -4.17 -7.94
N ARG A 45 1.51 -4.19 -8.39
CA ARG A 45 2.12 -5.25 -9.18
C ARG A 45 3.55 -5.44 -8.71
N SER A 46 3.90 -6.64 -8.27
CA SER A 46 5.29 -7.01 -8.00
C SER A 46 6.01 -7.37 -9.29
N VAL A 47 7.22 -6.87 -9.41
CA VAL A 47 8.13 -7.07 -10.55
C VAL A 47 9.42 -7.63 -9.99
N PRO A 48 9.69 -8.93 -10.08
CA PRO A 48 10.97 -9.47 -9.66
C PRO A 48 12.11 -8.86 -10.46
N VAL A 49 13.09 -8.30 -9.78
CA VAL A 49 14.25 -7.63 -10.36
C VAL A 49 15.55 -8.17 -9.77
N THR A 50 16.65 -7.88 -10.42
CA THR A 50 18.00 -8.28 -10.05
C THR A 50 18.20 -9.81 -10.04
N PRO A 51 19.45 -10.31 -10.04
CA PRO A 51 19.71 -11.74 -9.85
C PRO A 51 19.19 -12.31 -8.53
N PHE A 52 18.94 -11.45 -7.53
CA PHE A 52 18.36 -11.83 -6.23
C PHE A 52 16.84 -12.06 -6.27
N GLN A 53 16.17 -11.78 -7.42
CA GLN A 53 14.71 -11.90 -7.57
C GLN A 53 13.95 -11.10 -6.51
N GLN A 54 14.46 -9.88 -6.20
CA GLN A 54 13.82 -8.96 -5.30
C GLN A 54 12.49 -8.47 -5.89
N ASN A 55 11.45 -8.39 -5.08
CA ASN A 55 10.12 -7.95 -5.46
C ASN A 55 10.00 -6.41 -5.45
N CYS A 56 10.46 -5.75 -6.51
CA CYS A 56 10.11 -4.35 -6.72
C CYS A 56 8.59 -4.23 -6.91
N SER A 57 7.92 -3.34 -6.18
CA SER A 57 6.48 -3.17 -6.29
C SER A 57 6.10 -1.83 -6.92
N ILE A 58 5.30 -1.87 -7.98
CA ILE A 58 4.60 -0.69 -8.49
C ILE A 58 3.26 -0.62 -7.78
N VAL A 59 3.01 0.45 -7.02
CA VAL A 59 1.74 0.69 -6.32
C VAL A 59 1.06 1.91 -6.91
N TRP A 60 -0.26 1.87 -7.10
CA TRP A 60 -0.97 2.99 -7.71
C TRP A 60 -2.40 3.16 -7.20
N CYS A 61 -2.89 4.38 -7.30
CA CYS A 61 -4.29 4.71 -7.13
C CYS A 61 -5.06 4.40 -8.42
N ASP A 62 -6.12 3.59 -8.36
CA ASP A 62 -6.89 3.22 -9.55
C ASP A 62 -7.68 4.40 -10.14
N ALA A 63 -8.05 5.39 -9.33
CA ALA A 63 -8.77 6.58 -9.76
C ALA A 63 -7.87 7.57 -10.53
N THR A 64 -6.65 7.83 -10.03
CA THR A 64 -5.75 8.86 -10.59
C THR A 64 -4.69 8.32 -11.52
N ARG A 65 -4.44 7.01 -11.51
CA ARG A 65 -3.36 6.33 -12.22
C ARG A 65 -1.94 6.80 -11.84
N GLN A 66 -1.83 7.62 -10.80
CA GLN A 66 -0.54 7.98 -10.21
C GLN A 66 0.02 6.79 -9.43
N ALA A 67 1.32 6.56 -9.58
CA ALA A 67 2.01 5.40 -9.02
C ALA A 67 3.29 5.80 -8.27
N ALA A 68 3.65 4.98 -7.29
CA ALA A 68 4.97 4.97 -6.69
C ALA A 68 5.64 3.62 -6.99
N VAL A 69 6.96 3.61 -7.06
CA VAL A 69 7.74 2.38 -7.14
C VAL A 69 8.43 2.15 -5.79
N ILE A 70 8.23 0.96 -5.22
CA ILE A 70 8.84 0.55 -3.96
C ILE A 70 10.04 -0.33 -4.30
N ASP A 71 11.19 0.02 -3.74
CA ASP A 71 12.46 -0.72 -3.83
C ASP A 71 12.88 -1.05 -5.27
N PRO A 72 13.21 -0.05 -6.11
CA PRO A 72 13.72 -0.28 -7.47
C PRO A 72 15.18 -0.72 -7.42
N GLY A 73 15.43 -1.97 -7.05
CA GLY A 73 16.79 -2.51 -6.87
C GLY A 73 17.61 -2.61 -8.15
N GLY A 74 16.96 -2.76 -9.31
CA GLY A 74 17.62 -2.89 -10.62
C GLY A 74 16.60 -3.13 -11.73
N ASP A 75 17.07 -3.60 -12.91
CA ASP A 75 16.24 -3.91 -14.08
C ASP A 75 15.23 -2.78 -14.43
N LEU A 76 15.66 -1.53 -14.33
CA LEU A 76 14.82 -0.35 -14.52
C LEU A 76 13.99 -0.35 -15.80
N PRO A 77 14.52 -0.81 -16.96
CA PRO A 77 13.72 -0.91 -18.19
C PRO A 77 12.49 -1.83 -18.02
N ARG A 78 12.60 -2.89 -17.21
CA ARG A 78 11.49 -3.81 -16.90
C ARG A 78 10.45 -3.14 -16.03
N ILE A 79 10.87 -2.40 -15.00
CA ILE A 79 9.97 -1.62 -14.13
C ILE A 79 9.18 -0.60 -14.97
N GLU A 80 9.88 0.17 -15.81
CA GLU A 80 9.24 1.18 -16.66
C GLU A 80 8.33 0.58 -17.72
N ALA A 81 8.71 -0.56 -18.32
CA ALA A 81 7.84 -1.28 -19.26
C ALA A 81 6.56 -1.73 -18.57
N THR A 82 6.67 -2.29 -17.35
CA THR A 82 5.51 -2.69 -16.55
C THR A 82 4.62 -1.48 -16.20
N ALA A 83 5.19 -0.34 -15.81
CA ALA A 83 4.41 0.86 -15.54
C ALA A 83 3.63 1.35 -16.79
N ARG A 84 4.27 1.29 -17.97
CA ARG A 84 3.60 1.60 -19.25
C ARG A 84 2.48 0.62 -19.58
N GLU A 85 2.70 -0.68 -19.42
CA GLU A 85 1.67 -1.73 -19.64
C GLU A 85 0.46 -1.53 -18.73
N LEU A 86 0.72 -1.16 -17.45
CA LEU A 86 -0.32 -0.85 -16.48
C LEU A 86 -1.03 0.47 -16.79
N GLY A 87 -0.48 1.32 -17.64
CA GLY A 87 -1.00 2.67 -17.92
C GLY A 87 -0.96 3.56 -16.70
N VAL A 88 0.10 3.49 -15.90
CA VAL A 88 0.29 4.30 -14.69
C VAL A 88 1.48 5.24 -14.84
N GLU A 89 1.44 6.36 -14.11
CA GLU A 89 2.46 7.37 -14.11
C GLU A 89 3.26 7.29 -12.81
N LEU A 90 4.55 6.95 -12.89
CA LEU A 90 5.45 6.95 -11.74
C LEU A 90 5.70 8.39 -11.27
N ARG A 91 5.44 8.65 -10.00
CA ARG A 91 5.56 9.95 -9.36
C ARG A 91 6.57 9.99 -8.22
N GLN A 92 6.90 8.84 -7.62
CA GLN A 92 7.73 8.75 -6.44
C GLN A 92 8.47 7.41 -6.39
N ILE A 93 9.59 7.41 -5.68
CA ILE A 93 10.30 6.20 -5.25
C ILE A 93 10.14 6.10 -3.74
N TRP A 94 9.76 4.93 -3.25
CA TRP A 94 9.71 4.62 -1.81
C TRP A 94 10.71 3.51 -1.50
N LEU A 95 11.46 3.65 -0.41
CA LEU A 95 12.43 2.64 0.01
C LEU A 95 12.04 2.07 1.36
N THR A 96 11.99 0.74 1.44
CA THR A 96 11.84 0.04 2.71
C THR A 96 13.13 0.08 3.50
N HIS A 97 14.27 -0.18 2.86
CA HIS A 97 15.61 -0.16 3.45
C HIS A 97 16.67 0.03 2.34
N ALA A 98 17.95 0.11 2.71
CA ALA A 98 18.99 0.50 1.78
C ALA A 98 19.99 -0.60 1.40
N HIS A 99 19.59 -1.87 1.38
CA HIS A 99 20.39 -2.91 0.74
C HIS A 99 20.40 -2.75 -0.78
N ILE A 100 21.48 -3.21 -1.40
CA ILE A 100 21.74 -2.98 -2.83
C ILE A 100 20.63 -3.49 -3.77
N ASP A 101 20.08 -4.64 -3.48
CA ASP A 101 19.02 -5.26 -4.29
C ASP A 101 17.66 -4.60 -4.15
N HIS A 102 17.48 -3.72 -3.15
CA HIS A 102 16.30 -2.85 -2.97
C HIS A 102 16.54 -1.43 -3.47
N ALA A 103 17.72 -0.89 -3.22
CA ALA A 103 18.01 0.52 -3.47
C ALA A 103 18.95 0.78 -4.67
N GLY A 104 19.50 -0.24 -5.30
CA GLY A 104 20.57 -0.11 -6.30
C GLY A 104 20.19 0.70 -7.55
N GLY A 105 18.95 0.63 -7.98
CA GLY A 105 18.43 1.39 -9.14
C GLY A 105 17.89 2.77 -8.80
N THR A 106 17.83 3.13 -7.52
CA THR A 106 17.14 4.35 -7.04
C THR A 106 17.72 5.64 -7.61
N ALA A 107 19.04 5.80 -7.56
CA ALA A 107 19.71 7.02 -8.05
C ALA A 107 19.46 7.23 -9.55
N GLU A 108 19.61 6.16 -10.35
CA GLU A 108 19.40 6.22 -11.79
C GLU A 108 17.93 6.51 -12.14
N LEU A 109 16.99 5.82 -11.51
CA LEU A 109 15.56 6.02 -11.77
C LEU A 109 15.11 7.42 -11.37
N SER A 110 15.55 7.91 -10.21
CA SER A 110 15.28 9.28 -9.74
C SER A 110 15.81 10.32 -10.71
N ALA A 111 17.06 10.19 -11.16
CA ALA A 111 17.67 11.13 -12.10
C ALA A 111 16.99 11.13 -13.47
N ARG A 112 16.61 9.93 -13.98
CA ARG A 112 15.98 9.78 -15.30
C ARG A 112 14.57 10.35 -15.37
N LEU A 113 13.78 10.17 -14.33
CA LEU A 113 12.36 10.53 -14.32
C LEU A 113 12.03 11.75 -13.44
N GLY A 114 13.02 12.33 -12.76
CA GLY A 114 12.83 13.46 -11.85
C GLY A 114 12.00 13.07 -10.62
N LEU A 115 12.10 11.84 -10.12
CA LEU A 115 11.25 11.34 -9.04
C LEU A 115 11.86 11.64 -7.66
N PRO A 116 11.09 12.17 -6.72
CA PRO A 116 11.50 12.28 -5.33
C PRO A 116 11.66 10.89 -4.70
N ILE A 117 12.63 10.77 -3.79
CA ILE A 117 12.95 9.55 -3.04
C ILE A 117 12.45 9.73 -1.60
N LEU A 118 11.56 8.85 -1.15
CA LEU A 118 11.01 8.83 0.21
C LEU A 118 11.50 7.56 0.94
N GLY A 119 12.11 7.76 2.10
CA GLY A 119 12.68 6.67 2.89
C GLY A 119 14.09 6.25 2.45
N PRO A 120 14.64 5.29 3.18
CA PRO A 120 14.10 4.66 4.39
C PRO A 120 14.14 5.57 5.64
N HIS A 121 14.22 4.99 6.85
CA HIS A 121 14.49 5.76 8.06
C HIS A 121 15.98 6.22 8.11
N PRO A 122 16.31 7.37 8.74
CA PRO A 122 17.69 7.88 8.78
C PRO A 122 18.75 6.91 9.32
N ALA A 123 18.37 5.94 10.12
CA ALA A 123 19.28 4.92 10.63
C ALA A 123 19.94 4.07 9.55
N ASP A 124 19.40 4.06 8.32
CA ASP A 124 20.00 3.38 7.15
C ASP A 124 20.93 4.30 6.32
N GLN A 125 21.23 5.52 6.77
CA GLN A 125 22.12 6.43 6.03
C GLN A 125 23.44 5.76 5.65
N PHE A 126 24.05 5.02 6.56
CA PHE A 126 25.34 4.36 6.31
C PHE A 126 25.29 3.29 5.22
N TRP A 127 24.13 2.63 5.03
CA TRP A 127 23.90 1.72 3.92
C TRP A 127 23.85 2.46 2.59
N ILE A 128 23.18 3.64 2.55
CA ILE A 128 23.15 4.50 1.35
C ILE A 128 24.56 5.03 1.04
N ASP A 129 25.29 5.47 2.05
CA ASP A 129 26.67 5.96 1.88
C ASP A 129 27.60 4.89 1.32
N GLY A 130 27.37 3.62 1.71
CA GLY A 130 28.10 2.45 1.24
C GLY A 130 27.53 1.76 0.01
N ILE A 131 26.49 2.31 -0.66
CA ILE A 131 25.76 1.56 -1.70
C ILE A 131 26.61 1.21 -2.92
N ALA A 132 27.56 2.07 -3.29
CA ALA A 132 28.49 1.79 -4.38
C ALA A 132 29.43 0.62 -4.05
N ASP A 133 29.83 0.47 -2.78
CA ASP A 133 30.66 -0.64 -2.30
C ASP A 133 29.86 -1.95 -2.29
N GLN A 134 28.62 -1.90 -1.84
CA GLN A 134 27.68 -3.03 -1.95
C GLN A 134 27.56 -3.47 -3.42
N GLY A 135 27.34 -2.51 -4.33
CA GLY A 135 27.26 -2.79 -5.77
C GLY A 135 28.48 -3.54 -6.29
N ARG A 136 29.68 -3.10 -5.94
CA ARG A 136 30.93 -3.79 -6.32
C ARG A 136 31.03 -5.20 -5.71
N MET A 137 30.66 -5.35 -4.44
CA MET A 137 30.72 -6.62 -3.73
C MET A 137 29.79 -7.67 -4.31
N PHE A 138 28.59 -7.27 -4.71
CA PHE A 138 27.56 -8.18 -5.19
C PHE A 138 27.41 -8.22 -6.73
N GLY A 139 28.34 -7.58 -7.45
CA GLY A 139 28.40 -7.66 -8.93
C GLY A 139 27.28 -6.89 -9.63
N PHE A 140 26.72 -5.87 -8.97
CA PHE A 140 25.80 -4.95 -9.63
C PHE A 140 26.55 -4.04 -10.61
N PRO A 141 25.90 -3.57 -11.69
CA PRO A 141 26.46 -2.52 -12.51
C PRO A 141 26.77 -1.28 -11.66
N GLN A 142 27.47 -0.31 -12.25
CA GLN A 142 27.86 0.90 -11.52
C GLN A 142 26.64 1.55 -10.84
N VAL A 143 26.65 1.56 -9.50
CA VAL A 143 25.60 2.14 -8.68
C VAL A 143 26.08 3.47 -8.11
N ALA A 144 25.26 4.50 -8.23
CA ALA A 144 25.52 5.81 -7.65
C ALA A 144 24.84 5.96 -6.28
N GLY A 145 25.49 6.69 -5.37
CA GLY A 145 24.85 7.13 -4.14
C GLY A 145 23.71 8.13 -4.41
N PHE A 146 22.83 8.28 -3.45
CA PHE A 146 21.72 9.24 -3.51
C PHE A 146 21.44 9.81 -2.11
N THR A 147 20.65 10.87 -2.06
CA THR A 147 20.11 11.41 -0.81
C THR A 147 18.60 11.37 -0.90
N PRO A 148 17.90 10.77 0.06
CA PRO A 148 16.45 10.80 0.11
C PRO A 148 15.93 12.26 0.14
N THR A 149 14.89 12.54 -0.63
CA THR A 149 14.17 13.81 -0.58
C THR A 149 13.48 13.96 0.78
N ARG A 150 13.04 12.85 1.36
CA ARG A 150 12.43 12.79 2.69
C ARG A 150 12.78 11.47 3.37
N TRP A 151 13.36 11.53 4.54
CA TRP A 151 13.47 10.40 5.45
C TRP A 151 12.10 10.08 6.05
N LEU A 152 11.89 8.80 6.40
CA LEU A 152 10.62 8.34 6.95
C LEU A 152 10.78 7.87 8.40
N HIS A 153 9.79 8.23 9.23
CA HIS A 153 9.73 7.87 10.64
C HIS A 153 8.45 7.07 10.94
N ASP A 154 8.42 6.40 12.10
CA ASP A 154 7.23 5.68 12.53
C ASP A 154 6.02 6.60 12.64
N GLY A 155 4.89 6.17 12.08
CA GLY A 155 3.65 6.95 12.06
C GLY A 155 3.55 7.97 10.93
N ASP A 156 4.61 8.20 10.15
CA ASP A 156 4.53 9.01 8.94
C ASP A 156 3.53 8.43 7.94
N THR A 157 3.14 9.24 6.98
CA THR A 157 2.33 8.80 5.85
C THR A 157 3.01 9.10 4.53
N VAL A 158 2.79 8.23 3.56
CA VAL A 158 3.11 8.44 2.14
C VAL A 158 1.81 8.37 1.34
N GLN A 159 1.76 9.09 0.23
CA GLN A 159 0.54 9.19 -0.57
C GLN A 159 0.84 8.94 -2.04
N VAL A 160 0.00 8.15 -2.70
CA VAL A 160 0.01 7.94 -4.14
C VAL A 160 -1.39 8.19 -4.71
N GLY A 161 -1.53 9.24 -5.52
CA GLY A 161 -2.84 9.75 -5.90
C GLY A 161 -3.69 10.07 -4.66
N GLU A 162 -4.84 9.44 -4.54
CA GLU A 162 -5.76 9.60 -3.40
C GLU A 162 -5.59 8.50 -2.33
N CYS A 163 -4.65 7.58 -2.52
CA CYS A 163 -4.40 6.49 -1.57
C CYS A 163 -3.29 6.88 -0.60
N THR A 164 -3.54 6.71 0.70
CA THR A 164 -2.58 6.97 1.78
C THR A 164 -2.13 5.66 2.41
N LEU A 165 -0.83 5.53 2.66
CA LEU A 165 -0.25 4.41 3.41
C LEU A 165 0.47 4.97 4.65
N THR A 166 0.36 4.24 5.76
CA THR A 166 1.08 4.54 6.99
C THR A 166 2.45 3.88 6.96
N VAL A 167 3.46 4.58 7.44
CA VAL A 167 4.82 4.08 7.61
C VAL A 167 4.98 3.49 9.01
N ARG A 168 5.59 2.31 9.09
CA ARG A 168 6.01 1.71 10.36
C ARG A 168 7.51 1.46 10.35
N HIS A 169 8.21 1.97 11.33
CA HIS A 169 9.61 1.68 11.54
C HIS A 169 9.74 0.28 12.15
N CYS A 170 10.37 -0.63 11.42
CA CYS A 170 10.49 -2.05 11.78
C CYS A 170 11.97 -2.48 11.71
N PRO A 171 12.82 -2.01 12.65
CA PRO A 171 14.23 -2.34 12.65
C PRO A 171 14.50 -3.81 12.95
N GLY A 172 15.71 -4.25 12.62
CA GLY A 172 16.23 -5.58 12.94
C GLY A 172 16.90 -6.28 11.77
N HIS A 173 16.34 -6.25 10.56
CA HIS A 173 17.05 -6.62 9.33
C HIS A 173 18.07 -5.54 8.97
N THR A 174 17.65 -4.30 8.88
CA THR A 174 18.49 -3.11 8.98
C THR A 174 17.94 -2.20 10.09
N PRO A 175 18.76 -1.27 10.64
CA PRO A 175 18.28 -0.38 11.68
C PRO A 175 17.27 0.67 11.17
N GLY A 176 17.27 0.96 9.88
CA GLY A 176 16.37 1.94 9.27
C GLY A 176 15.22 1.36 8.46
N HIS A 177 14.94 0.06 8.60
CA HIS A 177 13.88 -0.57 7.83
C HIS A 177 12.50 -0.01 8.15
N VAL A 178 11.71 0.32 7.10
CA VAL A 178 10.32 0.76 7.22
C VAL A 178 9.38 -0.14 6.40
N VAL A 179 8.13 -0.18 6.81
CA VAL A 179 7.03 -0.92 6.18
C VAL A 179 5.96 0.07 5.77
N PHE A 180 5.36 -0.12 4.59
CA PHE A 180 4.23 0.68 4.09
C PHE A 180 2.95 -0.11 4.23
N HIS A 181 1.99 0.39 5.02
CA HIS A 181 0.74 -0.27 5.33
C HIS A 181 -0.47 0.53 4.86
N SER A 182 -1.36 -0.09 4.10
CA SER A 182 -2.68 0.42 3.76
C SER A 182 -3.76 -0.37 4.49
N PRO A 183 -4.33 0.18 5.58
CA PRO A 183 -5.43 -0.48 6.30
C PRO A 183 -6.65 -0.72 5.41
N GLU A 184 -7.03 0.25 4.57
CA GLU A 184 -8.18 0.14 3.68
C GLU A 184 -8.04 -0.99 2.66
N ALA A 185 -6.84 -1.16 2.08
CA ALA A 185 -6.57 -2.22 1.14
C ALA A 185 -6.21 -3.54 1.84
N ARG A 186 -5.96 -3.52 3.14
CA ARG A 186 -5.39 -4.64 3.91
C ARG A 186 -4.13 -5.21 3.25
N ARG A 187 -3.19 -4.30 2.94
CA ARG A 187 -1.92 -4.61 2.28
C ARG A 187 -0.76 -3.96 3.02
N ALA A 188 0.32 -4.71 3.16
CA ALA A 188 1.57 -4.21 3.73
C ALA A 188 2.75 -4.59 2.84
N PHE A 189 3.59 -3.62 2.47
CA PHE A 189 4.85 -3.85 1.77
C PHE A 189 5.93 -3.89 2.83
N VAL A 190 6.40 -5.10 3.13
CA VAL A 190 7.19 -5.34 4.35
C VAL A 190 8.70 -5.45 4.09
N GLY A 191 9.15 -5.34 2.82
CA GLY A 191 10.55 -5.54 2.49
C GLY A 191 11.07 -6.85 3.09
N ASP A 192 12.20 -6.76 3.78
CA ASP A 192 12.90 -7.92 4.34
C ASP A 192 12.67 -8.11 5.84
N VAL A 193 11.51 -7.68 6.36
CA VAL A 193 11.14 -7.95 7.75
C VAL A 193 10.56 -9.36 7.91
N LEU A 194 9.64 -9.76 7.04
CA LEU A 194 8.89 -11.02 7.14
C LEU A 194 8.73 -11.65 5.76
N PHE A 195 8.90 -12.97 5.69
CA PHE A 195 8.69 -13.78 4.51
C PHE A 195 7.70 -14.92 4.78
N ALA A 196 7.14 -15.50 3.75
CA ALA A 196 6.33 -16.71 3.87
C ALA A 196 7.16 -17.85 4.47
N GLY A 197 6.86 -18.23 5.70
CA GLY A 197 7.57 -19.28 6.45
C GLY A 197 8.98 -18.90 6.94
N SER A 198 9.38 -17.62 6.85
CA SER A 198 10.72 -17.17 7.27
C SER A 198 10.70 -15.72 7.74
N ILE A 199 11.86 -15.20 8.14
CA ILE A 199 12.11 -13.80 8.53
C ILE A 199 13.38 -13.28 7.88
N GLY A 200 13.56 -11.97 7.86
CA GLY A 200 14.79 -11.34 7.41
C GLY A 200 16.01 -11.80 8.20
N ARG A 201 17.16 -11.86 7.53
CA ARG A 201 18.43 -12.12 8.20
C ARG A 201 18.86 -10.89 9.01
N THR A 202 19.65 -11.13 10.06
CA THR A 202 20.04 -10.09 11.03
C THR A 202 21.55 -10.06 11.30
N ASP A 203 22.33 -10.69 10.44
CA ASP A 203 23.79 -10.84 10.57
C ASP A 203 24.59 -9.80 9.75
N PHE A 204 23.91 -8.89 9.06
CA PHE A 204 24.52 -7.73 8.42
C PHE A 204 24.79 -6.59 9.42
N PRO A 205 25.69 -5.64 9.10
CA PRO A 205 25.94 -4.47 9.93
C PRO A 205 24.66 -3.73 10.34
N GLY A 206 24.49 -3.53 11.64
CA GLY A 206 23.29 -2.91 12.21
C GLY A 206 22.08 -3.83 12.35
N GLY A 207 22.19 -5.10 11.93
CA GLY A 207 21.15 -6.10 12.14
C GLY A 207 21.03 -6.54 13.60
N ASN A 208 19.80 -6.84 14.04
CA ASN A 208 19.49 -7.25 15.40
C ASN A 208 18.29 -8.19 15.43
N HIS A 209 18.51 -9.44 15.80
CA HIS A 209 17.47 -10.46 15.80
C HIS A 209 16.34 -10.16 16.79
N ALA A 210 16.67 -9.70 17.98
CA ALA A 210 15.66 -9.39 18.99
C ALA A 210 14.76 -8.22 18.54
N GLU A 211 15.33 -7.20 17.91
CA GLU A 211 14.57 -6.08 17.35
C GLU A 211 13.68 -6.52 16.18
N LEU A 212 14.18 -7.44 15.32
CA LEU A 212 13.37 -7.96 14.23
C LEU A 212 12.13 -8.71 14.75
N ILE A 213 12.31 -9.59 15.74
CA ILE A 213 11.20 -10.32 16.38
C ILE A 213 10.21 -9.33 17.02
N ALA A 214 10.71 -8.32 17.75
CA ALA A 214 9.86 -7.28 18.35
C ALA A 214 9.12 -6.48 17.25
N SER A 215 9.79 -6.07 16.17
CA SER A 215 9.17 -5.39 15.02
C SER A 215 8.01 -6.21 14.43
N ILE A 216 8.19 -7.50 14.23
CA ILE A 216 7.16 -8.37 13.69
C ILE A 216 5.98 -8.47 14.68
N ARG A 217 6.24 -8.78 15.95
CA ARG A 217 5.18 -9.03 16.94
C ARG A 217 4.45 -7.77 17.36
N GLU A 218 5.15 -6.64 17.53
CA GLU A 218 4.59 -5.41 18.07
C GLU A 218 4.12 -4.42 17.00
N ARG A 219 4.62 -4.53 15.75
CA ARG A 219 4.31 -3.60 14.66
C ARG A 219 3.50 -4.23 13.55
N LEU A 220 3.79 -5.49 13.15
CA LEU A 220 3.07 -6.14 12.05
C LEU A 220 1.80 -6.85 12.52
N TRP A 221 1.84 -7.65 13.60
CA TRP A 221 0.65 -8.36 14.08
C TRP A 221 -0.56 -7.45 14.37
N PRO A 222 -0.39 -6.24 14.94
CA PRO A 222 -1.50 -5.31 15.13
C PRO A 222 -2.16 -4.79 13.85
N MET A 223 -1.56 -4.99 12.67
CA MET A 223 -2.17 -4.63 11.38
C MET A 223 -3.33 -5.58 10.98
N GLY A 224 -3.52 -6.68 11.72
CA GLY A 224 -4.61 -7.64 11.53
C GLY A 224 -4.23 -8.87 10.72
N ASP A 225 -4.76 -10.01 11.14
CA ASP A 225 -4.44 -11.35 10.59
C ASP A 225 -4.80 -11.49 9.10
N ASP A 226 -5.77 -10.74 8.61
CA ASP A 226 -6.23 -10.74 7.22
C ASP A 226 -5.46 -9.78 6.29
N THR A 227 -4.46 -9.08 6.83
CA THR A 227 -3.55 -8.25 6.03
C THR A 227 -2.62 -9.15 5.22
N VAL A 228 -2.70 -9.02 3.90
CA VAL A 228 -1.74 -9.65 2.98
C VAL A 228 -0.48 -8.80 2.95
N PHE A 229 0.67 -9.41 3.12
CA PHE A 229 1.94 -8.71 2.97
C PHE A 229 2.68 -9.12 1.70
N ILE A 230 3.38 -8.13 1.14
CA ILE A 230 4.24 -8.25 -0.03
C ILE A 230 5.67 -8.15 0.48
N PRO A 231 6.42 -9.26 0.51
CA PRO A 231 7.80 -9.27 0.97
C PRO A 231 8.78 -8.80 -0.09
N GLY A 232 10.00 -8.46 0.32
CA GLY A 232 11.11 -8.18 -0.59
C GLY A 232 11.53 -9.38 -1.43
N HIS A 233 11.32 -10.60 -0.94
CA HIS A 233 11.63 -11.84 -1.65
C HIS A 233 10.56 -12.90 -1.45
N GLY A 234 10.37 -13.75 -2.47
CA GLY A 234 9.46 -14.89 -2.41
C GLY A 234 7.97 -14.52 -2.54
N PRO A 235 7.08 -15.44 -2.16
CA PRO A 235 5.64 -15.25 -2.33
C PRO A 235 5.02 -14.38 -1.23
N GLU A 236 3.86 -13.83 -1.55
CA GLU A 236 2.98 -13.18 -0.58
C GLU A 236 2.42 -14.18 0.44
N SER A 237 2.08 -13.69 1.63
CA SER A 237 1.37 -14.42 2.67
C SER A 237 0.46 -13.48 3.46
N THR A 238 -0.15 -13.93 4.53
CA THR A 238 -0.91 -13.09 5.46
C THR A 238 -0.27 -13.09 6.83
N PHE A 239 -0.47 -12.01 7.59
CA PHE A 239 0.05 -11.99 8.96
C PHE A 239 -0.55 -13.10 9.83
N GLY A 240 -1.83 -13.45 9.61
CA GLY A 240 -2.46 -14.56 10.32
C GLY A 240 -1.88 -15.92 9.98
N GLU A 241 -1.46 -16.16 8.74
CA GLU A 241 -0.79 -17.41 8.34
C GLU A 241 0.57 -17.53 9.04
N GLU A 242 1.38 -16.47 8.95
CA GLU A 242 2.70 -16.47 9.57
C GLU A 242 2.64 -16.51 11.10
N ARG A 243 1.68 -15.84 11.70
CA ARG A 243 1.46 -15.86 13.13
C ARG A 243 1.10 -17.26 13.65
N ARG A 244 0.46 -18.10 12.84
CA ARG A 244 0.13 -19.50 13.19
C ARG A 244 1.24 -20.49 12.89
N HIS A 245 1.95 -20.29 11.78
CA HIS A 245 2.78 -21.37 11.22
C HIS A 245 4.27 -21.02 11.03
N ASN A 246 4.64 -19.74 11.04
CA ASN A 246 6.03 -19.35 10.84
C ASN A 246 6.93 -19.85 11.97
N PRO A 247 7.98 -20.65 11.69
CA PRO A 247 8.79 -21.30 12.72
C PRO A 247 9.55 -20.30 13.62
N PHE A 248 9.74 -19.05 13.19
CA PHE A 248 10.51 -18.03 13.90
C PHE A 248 9.66 -17.12 14.79
N VAL A 249 8.40 -16.87 14.41
CA VAL A 249 7.59 -15.79 15.01
C VAL A 249 6.15 -16.19 15.33
N ARG A 250 5.78 -17.45 15.13
CA ARG A 250 4.43 -17.93 15.50
C ARG A 250 4.12 -17.69 16.96
N ASP A 251 2.85 -17.61 17.29
CA ASP A 251 2.40 -17.52 18.69
C ASP A 251 2.92 -18.74 19.47
N GLY A 252 3.63 -18.47 20.57
CA GLY A 252 4.22 -19.52 21.41
C GLY A 252 5.61 -20.03 20.97
N ALA A 253 6.24 -19.41 19.94
CA ALA A 253 7.65 -19.67 19.57
C ALA A 253 8.62 -18.89 20.45
#